data_66240921083b7769b3af226c66c7de9e
#
_entry.id   66240921083b7769b3af226c66c7de9e
#
_cell.length_a   1.000
_cell.length_b   1.000
_cell.length_c   1.000
_cell.angle_alpha   90.00
_cell.angle_beta   90.00
_cell.angle_gamma   90.00
#
_symmetry.space_group_name_H-M   'P 1'
#
loop_
_entity.id
_entity.type
_entity.pdbx_description
1 polymer ?
#
loop_
_entity_poly.entity_id
_entity_poly.type
_entity_poly.pdbx_seq_one_letter_code
_entity_poly.pdbx_strand_id
1 'polypeptide(L)'
;GYATIASVVETMKLGAFDYLPKPFTPDELAAVVEKAWEKRRLILQSKAIARGDVPTGFAGLIGATPKMQEVYRQIRKVAPTASTVLIIGETGTGKELVARALHTLSPRRHERFFAVDCGTLSVNLLESELFGHVRGSFTGAVADKRGIFESAHRGTVFLDEICNVDVEIQAKLLRFIQERELLPVGATQPRRVDVRLVFATNRDLEKMVAHGTFREDLYYRLYVYPIHLPPLRERRQDIPLLASHLLARVRERSGRHVTTISDAALQLLEQYDWPGNVRQLESAIERAAISCDGDVIEPRHLPRSVIKHGIIGEDIDVPRTNREFLELKRRLRAQAVAELEREFVLEALQRNGWNVTRAAHDVGIQRPNFQALMRRHGIHAAAHDD
;
A
#
# COMPACT_ATOMS: atom_id res chain seq x y z
N GLY A 1 42.57 3.00 -6.32
CA GLY A 1 42.24 2.81 -7.73
C GLY A 1 41.21 3.82 -8.17
N TYR A 2 41.32 4.35 -9.35
CA TYR A 2 40.27 5.21 -9.93
C TYR A 2 39.07 4.33 -10.23
N ALA A 3 37.94 4.62 -9.61
CA ALA A 3 36.71 3.90 -9.90
C ALA A 3 36.09 4.41 -11.19
N THR A 4 35.90 3.53 -12.14
CA THR A 4 35.11 3.82 -13.34
C THR A 4 33.67 3.44 -13.09
N ILE A 5 32.72 4.09 -13.75
CA ILE A 5 31.28 3.77 -13.65
C ILE A 5 31.02 2.28 -13.87
N ALA A 6 31.76 1.65 -14.79
CA ALA A 6 31.66 0.22 -15.06
C ALA A 6 32.04 -0.66 -13.86
N SER A 7 33.12 -0.33 -13.14
CA SER A 7 33.58 -1.08 -11.96
C SER A 7 32.63 -0.92 -10.77
N VAL A 8 31.97 0.24 -10.63
CA VAL A 8 30.95 0.49 -9.61
C VAL A 8 29.73 -0.40 -9.85
N VAL A 9 29.22 -0.42 -11.07
CA VAL A 9 28.06 -1.25 -11.47
C VAL A 9 28.35 -2.73 -11.27
N GLU A 10 29.55 -3.19 -11.62
CA GLU A 10 29.94 -4.59 -11.44
C GLU A 10 30.03 -4.97 -9.95
N THR A 11 30.62 -4.11 -9.12
CA THR A 11 30.73 -4.32 -7.67
C THR A 11 29.35 -4.34 -7.00
N MET A 12 28.43 -3.46 -7.42
CA MET A 12 27.05 -3.45 -6.93
C MET A 12 26.29 -4.73 -7.34
N LYS A 13 26.50 -5.24 -8.56
CA LYS A 13 25.94 -6.53 -9.01
C LYS A 13 26.47 -7.73 -8.21
N LEU A 14 27.68 -7.66 -7.69
CA LEU A 14 28.27 -8.67 -6.81
C LEU A 14 27.77 -8.58 -5.35
N GLY A 15 26.85 -7.67 -5.04
CA GLY A 15 26.20 -7.57 -3.74
C GLY A 15 26.83 -6.56 -2.78
N ALA A 16 27.64 -5.62 -3.26
CA ALA A 16 28.09 -4.50 -2.44
C ALA A 16 26.88 -3.65 -2.02
N PHE A 17 26.89 -3.18 -0.77
CA PHE A 17 25.83 -2.35 -0.22
C PHE A 17 25.81 -0.95 -0.81
N ASP A 18 27.01 -0.35 -0.91
CA ASP A 18 27.22 0.98 -1.44
C ASP A 18 28.69 1.12 -1.88
N TYR A 19 28.99 2.22 -2.52
CA TYR A 19 30.31 2.58 -3.03
C TYR A 19 30.74 3.95 -2.50
N LEU A 20 31.98 4.04 -2.02
CA LEU A 20 32.55 5.26 -1.50
C LEU A 20 33.81 5.66 -2.30
N PRO A 21 33.76 6.76 -3.09
CA PRO A 21 34.91 7.21 -3.86
C PRO A 21 36.03 7.73 -2.95
N LYS A 22 37.28 7.45 -3.31
CA LYS A 22 38.45 8.05 -2.64
C LYS A 22 38.84 9.38 -3.34
N PRO A 23 39.18 10.43 -2.58
CA PRO A 23 39.26 10.50 -1.12
C PRO A 23 37.90 10.67 -0.45
N PHE A 24 37.70 10.10 0.73
CA PHE A 24 36.49 10.22 1.53
C PHE A 24 36.82 10.68 2.95
N THR A 25 35.89 11.35 3.58
CA THR A 25 36.00 11.78 4.98
C THR A 25 35.56 10.70 5.96
N PRO A 26 35.99 10.73 7.23
CA PRO A 26 35.49 9.82 8.26
C PRO A 26 33.98 9.87 8.43
N ASP A 27 33.36 11.04 8.28
CA ASP A 27 31.91 11.23 8.40
C ASP A 27 31.14 10.57 7.26
N GLU A 28 31.63 10.66 6.02
CA GLU A 28 31.05 9.97 4.86
C GLU A 28 31.13 8.45 5.02
N LEU A 29 32.27 7.92 5.49
CA LEU A 29 32.41 6.50 5.78
C LEU A 29 31.44 6.06 6.89
N ALA A 30 31.36 6.81 7.98
CA ALA A 30 30.46 6.53 9.09
C ALA A 30 29.00 6.49 8.62
N ALA A 31 28.57 7.45 7.79
CA ALA A 31 27.21 7.49 7.24
C ALA A 31 26.87 6.28 6.37
N VAL A 32 27.81 5.80 5.53
CA VAL A 32 27.62 4.61 4.70
C VAL A 32 27.57 3.34 5.55
N VAL A 33 28.45 3.22 6.55
CA VAL A 33 28.47 2.08 7.48
C VAL A 33 27.19 2.03 8.31
N GLU A 34 26.71 3.19 8.81
CA GLU A 34 25.46 3.25 9.58
C GLU A 34 24.24 2.80 8.75
N LYS A 35 24.12 3.26 7.51
CA LYS A 35 23.10 2.81 6.56
C LYS A 35 23.17 1.29 6.30
N ALA A 36 24.39 0.77 6.08
CA ALA A 36 24.60 -0.67 5.86
C ALA A 36 24.20 -1.50 7.09
N TRP A 37 24.56 -1.03 8.29
CA TRP A 37 24.20 -1.65 9.56
C TRP A 37 22.69 -1.64 9.80
N GLU A 38 22.03 -0.51 9.54
CA GLU A 38 20.57 -0.40 9.67
C GLU A 38 19.84 -1.34 8.73
N LYS A 39 20.24 -1.41 7.46
CA LYS A 39 19.69 -2.38 6.48
C LYS A 39 19.90 -3.82 6.94
N ARG A 40 21.10 -4.18 7.40
CA ARG A 40 21.39 -5.52 7.93
C ARG A 40 20.53 -5.86 9.14
N ARG A 41 20.33 -4.91 10.07
CA ARG A 41 19.46 -5.08 11.23
C ARG A 41 18.02 -5.40 10.81
N LEU A 42 17.48 -4.66 9.83
CA LEU A 42 16.13 -4.90 9.29
C LEU A 42 16.01 -6.26 8.61
N ILE A 43 17.01 -6.69 7.82
CA ILE A 43 17.05 -8.02 7.20
C ILE A 43 17.10 -9.12 8.28
N LEU A 44 17.88 -8.94 9.35
CA LEU A 44 17.94 -9.91 10.44
C LEU A 44 16.61 -9.97 11.21
N GLN A 45 15.97 -8.84 11.45
CA GLN A 45 14.63 -8.78 12.05
C GLN A 45 13.58 -9.46 11.14
N SER A 46 13.64 -9.25 9.83
CA SER A 46 12.74 -9.92 8.88
C SER A 46 12.92 -11.44 8.88
N LYS A 47 14.17 -11.93 8.93
CA LYS A 47 14.48 -13.36 9.03
C LYS A 47 14.02 -13.96 10.37
N ALA A 48 14.10 -13.23 11.46
CA ALA A 48 13.61 -13.66 12.79
C ALA A 48 12.08 -13.73 12.80
N ILE A 49 11.37 -12.77 12.18
CA ILE A 49 9.91 -12.82 12.01
C ILE A 49 9.48 -14.02 11.15
N ALA A 50 10.20 -14.30 10.07
CA ALA A 50 9.93 -15.48 9.22
C ALA A 50 10.09 -16.81 9.96
N ARG A 51 10.89 -16.82 11.04
CA ARG A 51 11.07 -17.99 11.95
C ARG A 51 10.08 -18.02 13.12
N GLY A 52 9.22 -16.98 13.27
CA GLY A 52 8.28 -16.89 14.40
C GLY A 52 8.89 -16.34 15.71
N ASP A 53 10.15 -15.89 15.68
CA ASP A 53 10.93 -15.56 16.90
C ASP A 53 10.76 -14.10 17.39
N VAL A 54 10.01 -13.24 16.68
CA VAL A 54 9.89 -11.82 17.05
C VAL A 54 8.43 -11.40 17.21
N PRO A 55 8.07 -10.69 18.30
CA PRO A 55 6.74 -10.11 18.46
C PRO A 55 6.39 -9.22 17.27
N THR A 56 5.28 -9.52 16.62
CA THR A 56 4.81 -8.83 15.41
C THR A 56 4.41 -7.39 15.71
N GLY A 57 5.36 -6.45 15.63
CA GLY A 57 5.09 -5.04 15.55
C GLY A 57 4.43 -4.38 16.78
N PHE A 58 4.13 -3.09 16.63
CA PHE A 58 3.43 -2.29 17.63
C PHE A 58 1.91 -2.43 17.44
N ALA A 59 1.25 -3.22 18.29
CA ALA A 59 -0.21 -3.47 18.22
C ALA A 59 -0.70 -3.88 16.81
N GLY A 60 0.07 -4.73 16.11
CA GLY A 60 -0.23 -5.16 14.74
C GLY A 60 0.32 -4.27 13.63
N LEU A 61 0.88 -3.10 13.96
CA LEU A 61 1.57 -2.22 13.03
C LEU A 61 3.03 -2.62 12.88
N ILE A 62 3.52 -2.69 11.65
CA ILE A 62 4.90 -3.07 11.33
C ILE A 62 5.63 -1.90 10.69
N GLY A 63 6.81 -1.60 11.21
CA GLY A 63 7.71 -0.57 10.72
C GLY A 63 8.78 -0.23 11.74
N ALA A 64 10.00 -0.04 11.27
CA ALA A 64 11.16 0.31 12.08
C ALA A 64 11.72 1.70 11.72
N THR A 65 11.28 2.28 10.61
CA THR A 65 11.73 3.60 10.16
C THR A 65 11.41 4.70 11.16
N PRO A 66 12.20 5.78 11.24
CA PRO A 66 11.96 6.91 12.13
C PRO A 66 10.56 7.51 11.98
N LYS A 67 10.02 7.56 10.74
CA LYS A 67 8.66 8.02 10.47
C LYS A 67 7.60 7.15 11.17
N MET A 68 7.77 5.82 11.14
CA MET A 68 6.85 4.90 11.83
C MET A 68 7.03 4.95 13.35
N GLN A 69 8.25 5.13 13.84
CA GLN A 69 8.49 5.31 15.28
C GLN A 69 7.81 6.58 15.82
N GLU A 70 7.76 7.67 15.02
CA GLU A 70 6.98 8.87 15.33
C GLU A 70 5.49 8.56 15.44
N VAL A 71 4.92 7.82 14.48
CA VAL A 71 3.52 7.37 14.53
C VAL A 71 3.25 6.58 15.81
N TYR A 72 4.14 5.64 16.18
CA TYR A 72 3.99 4.85 17.41
C TYR A 72 4.05 5.71 18.67
N ARG A 73 4.91 6.72 18.70
CA ARG A 73 5.00 7.69 19.79
C ARG A 73 3.71 8.49 19.94
N GLN A 74 3.15 8.98 18.84
CA GLN A 74 1.87 9.71 18.81
C GLN A 74 0.71 8.83 19.30
N ILE A 75 0.63 7.58 18.84
CA ILE A 75 -0.38 6.61 19.30
C ILE A 75 -0.27 6.42 20.82
N ARG A 76 0.93 6.13 21.36
CA ARG A 76 1.14 5.95 22.80
C ARG A 76 0.71 7.18 23.62
N LYS A 77 0.97 8.37 23.09
CA LYS A 77 0.65 9.64 23.76
C LYS A 77 -0.85 9.89 23.82
N VAL A 78 -1.59 9.63 22.73
CA VAL A 78 -3.02 9.96 22.65
C VAL A 78 -3.95 8.79 23.05
N ALA A 79 -3.48 7.55 23.00
CA ALA A 79 -4.27 6.36 23.32
C ALA A 79 -4.94 6.42 24.72
N PRO A 80 -4.26 6.88 25.80
CA PRO A 80 -4.88 6.97 27.13
C PRO A 80 -5.95 8.05 27.27
N THR A 81 -6.07 8.98 26.32
CA THR A 81 -6.99 10.11 26.38
C THR A 81 -8.33 9.78 25.71
N ALA A 82 -9.36 10.59 26.02
CA ALA A 82 -10.64 10.54 25.31
C ALA A 82 -10.69 11.44 24.06
N SER A 83 -9.57 12.05 23.69
CA SER A 83 -9.49 12.98 22.55
C SER A 83 -9.89 12.34 21.24
N THR A 84 -10.55 13.13 20.39
CA THR A 84 -10.79 12.78 18.99
C THR A 84 -9.46 12.69 18.24
N VAL A 85 -9.29 11.64 17.44
CA VAL A 85 -8.09 11.42 16.63
C VAL A 85 -8.50 11.38 15.15
N LEU A 86 -7.75 12.10 14.31
CA LEU A 86 -7.89 12.06 12.86
C LEU A 86 -6.64 11.40 12.26
N ILE A 87 -6.83 10.25 11.62
CA ILE A 87 -5.77 9.51 10.95
C ILE A 87 -5.75 9.90 9.47
N ILE A 88 -4.65 10.48 9.01
CA ILE A 88 -4.47 10.97 7.64
C ILE A 88 -3.45 10.09 6.94
N GLY A 89 -3.81 9.58 5.77
CA GLY A 89 -2.88 8.76 4.98
C GLY A 89 -3.53 8.14 3.76
N GLU A 90 -2.74 7.82 2.78
CA GLU A 90 -3.20 7.21 1.53
C GLU A 90 -3.92 5.88 1.77
N THR A 91 -4.71 5.47 0.78
CA THR A 91 -5.38 4.17 0.81
C THR A 91 -4.35 3.04 0.94
N GLY A 92 -4.63 2.06 1.81
CA GLY A 92 -3.74 0.90 2.02
C GLY A 92 -2.53 1.13 2.91
N THR A 93 -2.37 2.29 3.57
CA THR A 93 -1.26 2.57 4.51
C THR A 93 -1.40 1.89 5.86
N GLY A 94 -2.61 1.44 6.24
CA GLY A 94 -2.89 0.77 7.52
C GLY A 94 -3.63 1.64 8.54
N LYS A 95 -4.45 2.60 8.11
CA LYS A 95 -5.22 3.52 8.99
C LYS A 95 -6.10 2.77 10.01
N GLU A 96 -6.75 1.68 9.61
CA GLU A 96 -7.55 0.85 10.51
C GLU A 96 -6.70 0.20 11.62
N LEU A 97 -5.47 -0.25 11.29
CA LEU A 97 -4.56 -0.82 12.30
C LEU A 97 -4.15 0.22 13.35
N VAL A 98 -3.99 1.49 12.94
CA VAL A 98 -3.75 2.60 13.87
C VAL A 98 -4.95 2.81 14.78
N ALA A 99 -6.18 2.80 14.23
CA ALA A 99 -7.40 2.94 15.03
C ALA A 99 -7.55 1.78 16.05
N ARG A 100 -7.26 0.55 15.64
CA ARG A 100 -7.24 -0.63 16.53
C ARG A 100 -6.16 -0.51 17.60
N ALA A 101 -4.96 -0.02 17.26
CA ALA A 101 -3.89 0.23 18.22
C ALA A 101 -4.29 1.30 19.27
N LEU A 102 -4.94 2.39 18.81
CA LEU A 102 -5.49 3.41 19.70
C LEU A 102 -6.51 2.86 20.69
N HIS A 103 -7.38 1.96 20.25
CA HIS A 103 -8.36 1.30 21.10
C HIS A 103 -7.67 0.34 22.09
N THR A 104 -6.81 -0.57 21.61
CA THR A 104 -6.14 -1.61 22.42
C THR A 104 -5.26 -0.99 23.53
N LEU A 105 -4.64 0.15 23.26
CA LEU A 105 -3.79 0.87 24.21
C LEU A 105 -4.55 1.89 25.07
N SER A 106 -5.87 1.96 24.93
CA SER A 106 -6.73 2.88 25.70
C SER A 106 -7.30 2.24 26.98
N PRO A 107 -7.82 3.05 27.90
CA PRO A 107 -8.62 2.54 29.03
C PRO A 107 -9.86 1.74 28.60
N ARG A 108 -10.33 1.94 27.36
CA ARG A 108 -11.51 1.28 26.77
C ARG A 108 -11.19 -0.02 26.04
N ARG A 109 -10.00 -0.59 26.20
CA ARG A 109 -9.50 -1.79 25.47
C ARG A 109 -10.38 -3.03 25.62
N HIS A 110 -11.16 -3.13 26.68
CA HIS A 110 -12.08 -4.26 26.96
C HIS A 110 -13.50 -3.99 26.46
N GLU A 111 -13.77 -2.77 26.00
CA GLU A 111 -15.05 -2.36 25.46
C GLU A 111 -15.15 -2.66 23.95
N ARG A 112 -16.32 -2.41 23.37
CA ARG A 112 -16.54 -2.68 21.94
C ARG A 112 -15.79 -1.69 21.05
N PHE A 113 -15.24 -2.21 19.96
CA PHE A 113 -14.66 -1.44 18.87
C PHE A 113 -15.49 -1.68 17.60
N PHE A 114 -16.07 -0.59 17.06
CA PHE A 114 -16.80 -0.62 15.80
C PHE A 114 -16.02 0.12 14.73
N ALA A 115 -15.80 -0.52 13.59
CA ALA A 115 -15.24 0.08 12.39
C ALA A 115 -16.35 0.25 11.35
N VAL A 116 -16.47 1.45 10.79
CA VAL A 116 -17.44 1.81 9.76
C VAL A 116 -16.70 2.44 8.61
N ASP A 117 -16.89 1.89 7.42
CA ASP A 117 -16.43 2.50 6.18
C ASP A 117 -17.55 3.38 5.63
N CYS A 118 -17.32 4.70 5.63
CA CYS A 118 -18.30 5.69 5.16
C CYS A 118 -18.44 5.73 3.63
N GLY A 119 -17.54 5.08 2.89
CA GLY A 119 -17.57 5.05 1.43
C GLY A 119 -18.40 3.92 0.83
N THR A 120 -18.75 2.89 1.61
CA THR A 120 -19.41 1.69 1.10
C THR A 120 -20.93 1.72 1.15
N LEU A 121 -21.53 2.60 1.96
CA LEU A 121 -22.96 2.66 2.18
C LEU A 121 -23.59 3.86 1.46
N SER A 122 -24.83 3.71 0.99
CA SER A 122 -25.63 4.85 0.55
C SER A 122 -25.91 5.81 1.72
N VAL A 123 -26.16 7.09 1.42
CA VAL A 123 -26.34 8.16 2.43
C VAL A 123 -27.38 7.77 3.49
N ASN A 124 -28.57 7.32 3.06
CA ASN A 124 -29.65 6.94 3.97
C ASN A 124 -29.31 5.71 4.83
N LEU A 125 -28.58 4.75 4.27
CA LEU A 125 -28.14 3.57 5.02
C LEU A 125 -27.05 3.95 6.04
N LEU A 126 -26.08 4.78 5.65
CA LEU A 126 -25.03 5.23 6.55
C LEU A 126 -25.62 6.00 7.74
N GLU A 127 -26.58 6.89 7.49
CA GLU A 127 -27.27 7.62 8.55
C GLU A 127 -27.97 6.67 9.53
N SER A 128 -28.77 5.75 9.00
CA SER A 128 -29.48 4.74 9.79
C SER A 128 -28.54 3.81 10.56
N GLU A 129 -27.39 3.44 9.98
CA GLU A 129 -26.37 2.63 10.67
C GLU A 129 -25.72 3.39 11.82
N LEU A 130 -25.33 4.65 11.60
CA LEU A 130 -24.64 5.45 12.61
C LEU A 130 -25.57 5.87 13.77
N PHE A 131 -26.73 6.45 13.43
CA PHE A 131 -27.61 7.10 14.39
C PHE A 131 -28.78 6.21 14.85
N GLY A 132 -29.13 5.17 14.08
CA GLY A 132 -30.32 4.36 14.29
C GLY A 132 -31.58 5.02 13.75
N HIS A 133 -32.69 4.34 13.82
CA HIS A 133 -33.99 4.85 13.39
C HIS A 133 -35.14 4.26 14.21
N VAL A 134 -36.25 4.97 14.23
CA VAL A 134 -37.51 4.45 14.76
C VAL A 134 -38.40 3.91 13.66
N ARG A 135 -39.26 2.96 13.99
CA ARG A 135 -40.22 2.37 13.05
C ARG A 135 -41.01 3.44 12.31
N GLY A 136 -41.11 3.30 10.98
CA GLY A 136 -41.89 4.24 10.15
C GLY A 136 -41.17 5.53 9.76
N SER A 137 -39.90 5.72 10.12
CA SER A 137 -39.13 6.93 9.81
C SER A 137 -38.81 7.12 8.34
N PHE A 138 -38.76 6.03 7.57
CA PHE A 138 -38.58 6.05 6.12
C PHE A 138 -39.18 4.76 5.48
N THR A 139 -39.29 4.74 4.16
CA THR A 139 -39.78 3.55 3.43
C THR A 139 -38.84 2.38 3.63
N GLY A 140 -39.31 1.34 4.36
CA GLY A 140 -38.49 0.17 4.75
C GLY A 140 -38.10 0.11 6.23
N ALA A 141 -38.41 1.12 7.04
CA ALA A 141 -38.21 1.11 8.48
C ALA A 141 -39.30 0.29 9.20
N VAL A 142 -39.21 -1.05 9.11
CA VAL A 142 -40.22 -2.00 9.64
C VAL A 142 -40.16 -2.11 11.17
N ALA A 143 -39.00 -1.87 11.78
CA ALA A 143 -38.75 -1.97 13.21
C ALA A 143 -37.78 -0.87 13.67
N ASP A 144 -37.72 -0.63 14.99
CA ASP A 144 -36.69 0.23 15.57
C ASP A 144 -35.30 -0.40 15.41
N LYS A 145 -34.31 0.41 15.09
CA LYS A 145 -32.91 0.00 14.99
C LYS A 145 -32.00 0.87 15.83
N ARG A 146 -31.23 0.25 16.70
CA ARG A 146 -30.16 0.95 17.41
C ARG A 146 -28.99 1.24 16.49
N GLY A 147 -28.52 2.50 16.50
CA GLY A 147 -27.35 2.91 15.75
C GLY A 147 -26.03 2.40 16.35
N ILE A 148 -24.96 2.50 15.55
CA ILE A 148 -23.62 2.10 15.95
C ILE A 148 -23.13 2.94 17.14
N PHE A 149 -23.39 4.25 17.16
CA PHE A 149 -23.00 5.09 18.28
C PHE A 149 -23.63 4.66 19.61
N GLU A 150 -24.90 4.30 19.60
CA GLU A 150 -25.59 3.78 20.79
C GLU A 150 -25.03 2.39 21.19
N SER A 151 -24.80 1.53 20.20
CA SER A 151 -24.26 0.17 20.41
C SER A 151 -22.83 0.16 20.91
N ALA A 152 -22.09 1.24 20.62
CA ALA A 152 -20.70 1.45 21.04
C ALA A 152 -20.56 2.21 22.36
N HIS A 153 -21.65 2.37 23.13
CA HIS A 153 -21.59 3.09 24.41
C HIS A 153 -20.46 2.57 25.29
N ARG A 154 -19.63 3.48 25.83
CA ARG A 154 -18.34 3.26 26.55
C ARG A 154 -17.20 2.73 25.69
N GLY A 155 -17.44 2.32 24.44
CA GLY A 155 -16.46 1.79 23.50
C GLY A 155 -15.78 2.84 22.62
N THR A 156 -15.35 2.39 21.45
CA THR A 156 -14.70 3.22 20.44
C THR A 156 -15.36 3.00 19.07
N VAL A 157 -15.64 4.08 18.35
CA VAL A 157 -16.09 4.04 16.95
C VAL A 157 -15.00 4.62 16.08
N PHE A 158 -14.62 3.87 15.07
CA PHE A 158 -13.71 4.26 14.00
C PHE A 158 -14.51 4.46 12.71
N LEU A 159 -14.44 5.68 12.16
CA LEU A 159 -15.08 6.06 10.91
C LEU A 159 -13.99 6.23 9.84
N ASP A 160 -13.87 5.26 8.95
CA ASP A 160 -12.94 5.33 7.82
C ASP A 160 -13.56 6.11 6.66
N GLU A 161 -12.72 6.74 5.87
CA GLU A 161 -13.09 7.54 4.70
C GLU A 161 -14.14 8.62 5.01
N ILE A 162 -13.96 9.35 6.12
CA ILE A 162 -14.88 10.43 6.55
C ILE A 162 -15.09 11.51 5.47
N CYS A 163 -14.19 11.64 4.52
CA CYS A 163 -14.32 12.52 3.37
C CYS A 163 -15.47 12.17 2.41
N ASN A 164 -16.03 10.96 2.50
CA ASN A 164 -17.13 10.51 1.65
C ASN A 164 -18.51 10.75 2.28
N VAL A 165 -18.56 11.29 3.49
CA VAL A 165 -19.81 11.56 4.20
C VAL A 165 -20.50 12.79 3.62
N ASP A 166 -21.79 12.67 3.35
CA ASP A 166 -22.64 13.77 2.84
C ASP A 166 -22.78 14.93 3.85
N VAL A 167 -22.99 16.16 3.35
CA VAL A 167 -23.06 17.38 4.15
C VAL A 167 -24.17 17.33 5.23
N GLU A 168 -25.27 16.63 4.95
CA GLU A 168 -26.36 16.48 5.96
C GLU A 168 -25.91 15.60 7.12
N ILE A 169 -25.23 14.49 6.84
CA ILE A 169 -24.68 13.62 7.89
C ILE A 169 -23.53 14.32 8.61
N GLN A 170 -22.71 15.13 7.93
CA GLN A 170 -21.67 15.94 8.56
C GLN A 170 -22.26 16.86 9.64
N ALA A 171 -23.41 17.50 9.38
CA ALA A 171 -24.09 18.35 10.37
C ALA A 171 -24.56 17.55 11.61
N LYS A 172 -25.09 16.33 11.40
CA LYS A 172 -25.50 15.44 12.49
C LYS A 172 -24.31 14.91 13.30
N LEU A 173 -23.20 14.58 12.62
CA LEU A 173 -21.93 14.20 13.27
C LEU A 173 -21.38 15.34 14.12
N LEU A 174 -21.39 16.58 13.62
CA LEU A 174 -20.95 17.75 14.37
C LEU A 174 -21.72 17.90 15.68
N ARG A 175 -23.05 17.84 15.59
CA ARG A 175 -23.92 17.92 16.78
C ARG A 175 -23.62 16.82 17.78
N PHE A 176 -23.48 15.57 17.29
CA PHE A 176 -23.11 14.41 18.13
C PHE A 176 -21.74 14.58 18.81
N ILE A 177 -20.72 15.10 18.10
CA ILE A 177 -19.38 15.33 18.66
C ILE A 177 -19.44 16.39 19.78
N GLN A 178 -20.27 17.44 19.61
CA GLN A 178 -20.36 18.56 20.52
C GLN A 178 -21.18 18.24 21.75
N GLU A 179 -22.38 17.69 21.56
CA GLU A 179 -23.38 17.51 22.63
C GLU A 179 -23.28 16.12 23.29
N ARG A 180 -22.61 15.17 22.64
CA ARG A 180 -22.63 13.76 23.07
C ARG A 180 -24.02 13.16 23.14
N GLU A 181 -24.93 13.74 22.39
CA GLU A 181 -26.32 13.33 22.28
C GLU A 181 -26.63 12.86 20.87
N LEU A 182 -27.29 11.73 20.81
CA LEU A 182 -27.69 11.05 19.57
C LEU A 182 -29.19 11.22 19.39
N LEU A 183 -29.62 11.67 18.22
CA LEU A 183 -31.03 11.69 17.82
C LEU A 183 -31.26 10.66 16.71
N PRO A 184 -31.88 9.50 16.97
CA PRO A 184 -32.23 8.53 15.95
C PRO A 184 -33.15 9.13 14.87
N VAL A 185 -33.09 8.63 13.65
CA VAL A 185 -33.91 9.10 12.52
C VAL A 185 -35.39 8.90 12.87
N GLY A 186 -36.18 9.97 12.81
CA GLY A 186 -37.59 9.98 13.18
C GLY A 186 -37.90 10.06 14.69
N ALA A 187 -36.89 10.05 15.56
CA ALA A 187 -37.10 10.22 17.01
C ALA A 187 -37.16 11.70 17.41
N THR A 188 -37.86 11.99 18.50
CA THR A 188 -38.00 13.33 19.08
C THR A 188 -37.14 13.53 20.33
N GLN A 189 -36.67 12.45 20.95
CA GLN A 189 -35.87 12.52 22.17
C GLN A 189 -34.43 12.15 21.92
N PRO A 190 -33.45 12.99 22.30
CA PRO A 190 -32.04 12.67 22.22
C PRO A 190 -31.65 11.65 23.30
N ARG A 191 -30.61 10.86 22.98
CA ARG A 191 -30.03 9.88 23.90
C ARG A 191 -28.56 10.23 24.14
N ARG A 192 -28.13 10.26 25.39
CA ARG A 192 -26.71 10.48 25.72
C ARG A 192 -25.86 9.23 25.47
N VAL A 193 -24.75 9.44 24.82
CA VAL A 193 -23.83 8.34 24.46
C VAL A 193 -22.39 8.78 24.77
N ASP A 194 -21.70 7.99 25.60
CA ASP A 194 -20.27 8.14 25.83
C ASP A 194 -19.49 7.20 24.90
N VAL A 195 -18.88 7.74 23.85
CA VAL A 195 -18.10 6.97 22.89
C VAL A 195 -16.82 7.72 22.52
N ARG A 196 -15.70 7.01 22.39
CA ARG A 196 -14.47 7.54 21.81
C ARG A 196 -14.57 7.51 20.29
N LEU A 197 -14.21 8.62 19.65
CA LEU A 197 -14.27 8.75 18.20
C LEU A 197 -12.86 8.79 17.60
N VAL A 198 -12.65 7.98 16.56
CA VAL A 198 -11.46 7.96 15.73
C VAL A 198 -11.91 8.06 14.28
N PHE A 199 -11.32 8.97 13.54
CA PHE A 199 -11.68 9.23 12.14
C PHE A 199 -10.46 8.94 11.25
N ALA A 200 -10.71 8.58 9.99
CA ALA A 200 -9.66 8.46 9.01
C ALA A 200 -10.06 9.07 7.67
N THR A 201 -9.06 9.56 6.94
CA THR A 201 -9.23 10.10 5.59
C THR A 201 -8.00 9.82 4.73
N ASN A 202 -8.24 9.63 3.44
CA ASN A 202 -7.21 9.57 2.40
C ASN A 202 -7.19 10.84 1.54
N ARG A 203 -8.10 11.82 1.81
CA ARG A 203 -8.19 13.08 1.09
C ARG A 203 -7.81 14.25 1.99
N ASP A 204 -7.42 15.33 1.35
CA ASP A 204 -7.12 16.61 1.97
C ASP A 204 -8.45 17.31 2.33
N LEU A 205 -8.81 17.27 3.64
CA LEU A 205 -10.05 17.87 4.13
C LEU A 205 -10.04 19.40 4.03
N GLU A 206 -8.86 20.05 4.12
CA GLU A 206 -8.75 21.52 3.97
C GLU A 206 -9.17 21.95 2.56
N LYS A 207 -8.71 21.23 1.54
CA LYS A 207 -9.15 21.48 0.17
C LYS A 207 -10.65 21.21 0.00
N MET A 208 -11.19 20.20 0.65
CA MET A 208 -12.63 19.92 0.59
C MET A 208 -13.45 21.00 1.26
N VAL A 209 -12.98 21.60 2.37
CA VAL A 209 -13.58 22.78 2.99
C VAL A 209 -13.57 23.96 2.02
N ALA A 210 -12.44 24.25 1.41
CA ALA A 210 -12.31 25.34 0.41
C ALA A 210 -13.25 25.18 -0.80
N HIS A 211 -13.58 23.94 -1.18
CA HIS A 211 -14.54 23.63 -2.24
C HIS A 211 -16.00 23.51 -1.76
N GLY A 212 -16.28 23.69 -0.47
CA GLY A 212 -17.64 23.60 0.09
C GLY A 212 -18.20 22.16 0.18
N THR A 213 -17.38 21.12 -0.03
CA THR A 213 -17.79 19.70 0.04
C THR A 213 -17.59 19.09 1.43
N PHE A 214 -16.92 19.80 2.32
CA PHE A 214 -16.75 19.45 3.72
C PHE A 214 -16.98 20.68 4.58
N ARG A 215 -17.68 20.52 5.70
CA ARG A 215 -18.00 21.64 6.60
C ARG A 215 -16.78 22.06 7.41
N GLU A 216 -16.50 23.34 7.46
CA GLU A 216 -15.39 23.93 8.20
C GLU A 216 -15.50 23.68 9.71
N ASP A 217 -16.72 23.82 10.27
CA ASP A 217 -16.97 23.60 11.70
C ASP A 217 -16.71 22.15 12.13
N LEU A 218 -17.06 21.18 11.29
CA LEU A 218 -16.75 19.77 11.52
C LEU A 218 -15.24 19.53 11.41
N TYR A 219 -14.58 20.09 10.38
CA TYR A 219 -13.13 19.94 10.19
C TYR A 219 -12.35 20.29 11.47
N TYR A 220 -12.60 21.46 12.07
CA TYR A 220 -11.91 21.86 13.31
C TYR A 220 -12.23 20.96 14.51
N ARG A 221 -13.37 20.31 14.54
CA ARG A 221 -13.72 19.34 15.60
C ARG A 221 -13.07 17.98 15.40
N LEU A 222 -12.73 17.61 14.16
CA LEU A 222 -12.00 16.39 13.85
C LEU A 222 -10.48 16.59 13.99
N TYR A 223 -9.96 17.76 13.62
CA TYR A 223 -8.53 18.06 13.58
C TYR A 223 -7.95 18.41 14.97
N VAL A 224 -8.34 17.65 16.00
CA VAL A 224 -7.84 17.86 17.38
C VAL A 224 -6.48 17.19 17.58
N TYR A 225 -6.33 15.96 17.16
CA TYR A 225 -5.07 15.23 17.22
C TYR A 225 -4.85 14.46 15.90
N PRO A 226 -4.19 15.08 14.93
CA PRO A 226 -3.89 14.43 13.66
C PRO A 226 -2.72 13.46 13.80
N ILE A 227 -2.84 12.27 13.17
CA ILE A 227 -1.76 11.29 13.00
C ILE A 227 -1.58 11.04 11.50
N HIS A 228 -0.42 11.40 10.97
CA HIS A 228 -0.09 11.22 9.57
C HIS A 228 0.63 9.89 9.36
N LEU A 229 0.04 8.98 8.58
CA LEU A 229 0.69 7.75 8.17
C LEU A 229 1.49 7.98 6.88
N PRO A 230 2.80 7.71 6.90
CA PRO A 230 3.63 7.83 5.71
C PRO A 230 3.23 6.78 4.67
N PRO A 231 3.18 7.14 3.37
CA PRO A 231 3.03 6.17 2.29
C PRO A 231 4.25 5.24 2.22
N LEU A 232 4.09 4.05 1.63
CA LEU A 232 5.12 3.02 1.65
C LEU A 232 6.42 3.45 0.94
N ARG A 233 6.31 4.26 -0.12
CA ARG A 233 7.47 4.86 -0.83
C ARG A 233 8.35 5.77 0.04
N GLU A 234 7.81 6.31 1.14
CA GLU A 234 8.55 7.14 2.09
C GLU A 234 9.17 6.35 3.26
N ARG A 235 8.87 5.04 3.32
CA ARG A 235 9.42 4.09 4.31
C ARG A 235 9.88 2.79 3.65
N ARG A 236 10.57 2.91 2.53
CA ARG A 236 11.03 1.75 1.72
C ARG A 236 11.84 0.75 2.54
N GLN A 237 12.60 1.22 3.54
CA GLN A 237 13.36 0.37 4.47
C GLN A 237 12.47 -0.56 5.31
N ASP A 238 11.17 -0.28 5.45
CA ASP A 238 10.23 -1.17 6.13
C ASP A 238 9.72 -2.30 5.22
N ILE A 239 9.94 -2.22 3.88
CA ILE A 239 9.40 -3.20 2.92
C ILE A 239 9.90 -4.62 3.16
N PRO A 240 11.20 -4.89 3.41
CA PRO A 240 11.65 -6.25 3.70
C PRO A 240 10.98 -6.85 4.94
N LEU A 241 10.80 -6.04 5.98
CA LEU A 241 10.16 -6.44 7.21
C LEU A 241 8.66 -6.74 6.98
N LEU A 242 7.96 -5.87 6.26
CA LEU A 242 6.56 -6.04 5.87
C LEU A 242 6.37 -7.27 4.98
N ALA A 243 7.21 -7.43 3.95
CA ALA A 243 7.14 -8.56 3.02
C ALA A 243 7.32 -9.91 3.73
N SER A 244 8.27 -10.01 4.64
CA SER A 244 8.49 -11.22 5.45
C SER A 244 7.31 -11.54 6.35
N HIS A 245 6.71 -10.53 7.00
CA HIS A 245 5.52 -10.72 7.82
C HIS A 245 4.31 -11.14 6.99
N LEU A 246 4.09 -10.49 5.85
CA LEU A 246 3.00 -10.82 4.95
C LEU A 246 3.13 -12.24 4.40
N LEU A 247 4.36 -12.65 4.04
CA LEU A 247 4.63 -14.02 3.60
C LEU A 247 4.33 -15.04 4.70
N ALA A 248 4.72 -14.75 5.96
CA ALA A 248 4.40 -15.63 7.09
C ALA A 248 2.88 -15.80 7.26
N ARG A 249 2.11 -14.71 7.16
CA ARG A 249 0.63 -14.76 7.20
C ARG A 249 0.02 -15.55 6.03
N VAL A 250 0.56 -15.39 4.82
CA VAL A 250 0.12 -16.17 3.65
C VAL A 250 0.38 -17.65 3.88
N ARG A 251 1.55 -18.03 4.40
CA ARG A 251 1.91 -19.41 4.75
C ARG A 251 0.92 -20.01 5.75
N GLU A 252 0.61 -19.31 6.83
CA GLU A 252 -0.36 -19.76 7.84
C GLU A 252 -1.75 -20.01 7.28
N ARG A 253 -2.21 -19.16 6.34
CA ARG A 253 -3.54 -19.26 5.74
C ARG A 253 -3.66 -20.32 4.64
N SER A 254 -2.61 -20.44 3.81
CA SER A 254 -2.65 -21.25 2.57
C SER A 254 -2.00 -22.62 2.70
N GLY A 255 -1.27 -22.90 3.79
CA GLY A 255 -0.49 -24.13 3.95
C GLY A 255 0.67 -24.26 2.94
N ARG A 256 1.03 -23.19 2.24
CA ARG A 256 2.13 -23.19 1.26
C ARG A 256 3.48 -23.31 1.95
N HIS A 257 4.42 -24.03 1.31
CA HIS A 257 5.78 -24.24 1.84
C HIS A 257 6.76 -23.10 1.55
N VAL A 258 6.30 -21.98 0.94
CA VAL A 258 7.16 -20.84 0.63
C VAL A 258 7.63 -20.17 1.91
N THR A 259 8.95 -20.16 2.15
CA THR A 259 9.54 -19.72 3.42
C THR A 259 10.27 -18.39 3.33
N THR A 260 10.80 -18.02 2.15
CA THR A 260 11.67 -16.86 2.00
C THR A 260 11.44 -16.11 0.69
N ILE A 261 11.96 -14.89 0.64
CA ILE A 261 11.99 -14.03 -0.55
C ILE A 261 13.48 -13.82 -0.87
N SER A 262 13.89 -14.03 -2.13
CA SER A 262 15.27 -13.81 -2.55
C SER A 262 15.68 -12.33 -2.44
N ASP A 263 16.96 -12.07 -2.24
CA ASP A 263 17.47 -10.70 -2.15
C ASP A 263 17.17 -9.89 -3.43
N ALA A 264 17.26 -10.53 -4.61
CA ALA A 264 16.90 -9.91 -5.87
C ALA A 264 15.41 -9.53 -5.96
N ALA A 265 14.52 -10.36 -5.44
CA ALA A 265 13.09 -10.04 -5.37
C ALA A 265 12.82 -8.93 -4.34
N LEU A 266 13.50 -8.93 -3.19
CA LEU A 266 13.38 -7.87 -2.19
C LEU A 266 13.82 -6.51 -2.75
N GLN A 267 14.92 -6.45 -3.52
CA GLN A 267 15.36 -5.22 -4.17
C GLN A 267 14.29 -4.63 -5.09
N LEU A 268 13.64 -5.47 -5.91
CA LEU A 268 12.54 -5.01 -6.77
C LEU A 268 11.35 -4.49 -5.96
N LEU A 269 11.02 -5.15 -4.84
CA LEU A 269 9.95 -4.69 -3.96
C LEU A 269 10.29 -3.35 -3.30
N GLU A 270 11.54 -3.11 -2.91
CA GLU A 270 12.01 -1.84 -2.32
C GLU A 270 11.99 -0.67 -3.31
N GLN A 271 12.28 -0.94 -4.60
CA GLN A 271 12.34 0.08 -5.64
C GLN A 271 10.95 0.55 -6.09
N TYR A 272 9.93 -0.30 -6.02
CA TYR A 272 8.59 0.03 -6.49
C TYR A 272 7.89 1.05 -5.58
N ASP A 273 7.11 1.96 -6.16
CA ASP A 273 6.48 3.09 -5.43
C ASP A 273 5.23 2.73 -4.63
N TRP A 274 4.63 1.58 -4.90
CA TRP A 274 3.46 1.06 -4.19
C TRP A 274 2.31 2.07 -4.08
N PRO A 275 1.67 2.48 -5.19
CA PRO A 275 0.55 3.43 -5.14
C PRO A 275 -0.63 2.93 -4.29
N GLY A 276 -0.80 1.62 -4.13
CA GLY A 276 -1.76 1.01 -3.21
C GLY A 276 -1.17 0.63 -1.85
N ASN A 277 0.04 1.12 -1.54
CA ASN A 277 0.72 0.95 -0.27
C ASN A 277 0.81 -0.52 0.21
N VAL A 278 0.63 -0.78 1.51
CA VAL A 278 0.75 -2.11 2.11
C VAL A 278 -0.30 -3.08 1.57
N ARG A 279 -1.50 -2.62 1.23
CA ARG A 279 -2.54 -3.47 0.65
C ARG A 279 -2.11 -4.03 -0.72
N GLN A 280 -1.47 -3.22 -1.54
CA GLN A 280 -0.92 -3.67 -2.82
C GLN A 280 0.27 -4.61 -2.62
N LEU A 281 1.16 -4.31 -1.68
CA LEU A 281 2.28 -5.20 -1.33
C LEU A 281 1.77 -6.57 -0.84
N GLU A 282 0.75 -6.61 0.03
CA GLU A 282 0.12 -7.85 0.50
C GLU A 282 -0.39 -8.69 -0.67
N SER A 283 -1.16 -8.09 -1.58
CA SER A 283 -1.67 -8.78 -2.78
C SER A 283 -0.54 -9.28 -3.70
N ALA A 284 0.56 -8.52 -3.81
CA ALA A 284 1.72 -8.91 -4.62
C ALA A 284 2.45 -10.13 -4.02
N ILE A 285 2.66 -10.13 -2.70
CA ILE A 285 3.29 -11.25 -1.97
C ILE A 285 2.39 -12.50 -2.02
N GLU A 286 1.08 -12.35 -1.82
CA GLU A 286 0.13 -13.46 -1.89
C GLU A 286 0.15 -14.11 -3.29
N ARG A 287 0.09 -13.29 -4.35
CA ARG A 287 0.18 -13.78 -5.73
C ARG A 287 1.52 -14.46 -6.01
N ALA A 288 2.63 -13.88 -5.57
CA ALA A 288 3.95 -14.45 -5.73
C ALA A 288 4.09 -15.80 -5.01
N ALA A 289 3.56 -15.93 -3.80
CA ALA A 289 3.53 -17.19 -3.05
C ALA A 289 2.66 -18.26 -3.72
N ILE A 290 1.54 -17.88 -4.36
CA ILE A 290 0.72 -18.81 -5.14
C ILE A 290 1.44 -19.30 -6.40
N SER A 291 2.18 -18.41 -7.07
CA SER A 291 2.90 -18.71 -8.31
C SER A 291 4.27 -19.38 -8.09
N CYS A 292 4.71 -19.52 -6.84
CA CYS A 292 5.97 -20.13 -6.48
C CYS A 292 5.80 -21.65 -6.33
N ASP A 293 6.53 -22.42 -7.13
CA ASP A 293 6.56 -23.90 -7.06
C ASP A 293 7.57 -24.43 -6.02
N GLY A 294 8.47 -23.56 -5.53
CA GLY A 294 9.52 -23.90 -4.56
C GLY A 294 9.34 -23.16 -3.23
N ASP A 295 10.42 -23.09 -2.44
CA ASP A 295 10.44 -22.49 -1.11
C ASP A 295 10.79 -21.00 -1.10
N VAL A 296 11.24 -20.44 -2.25
CA VAL A 296 11.81 -19.09 -2.36
C VAL A 296 11.08 -18.28 -3.42
N ILE A 297 10.56 -17.12 -3.06
CA ILE A 297 10.03 -16.15 -4.02
C ILE A 297 11.21 -15.50 -4.76
N GLU A 298 11.26 -15.70 -6.07
CA GLU A 298 12.22 -15.09 -6.99
C GLU A 298 11.56 -13.95 -7.79
N PRO A 299 12.35 -13.07 -8.47
CA PRO A 299 11.82 -11.99 -9.31
C PRO A 299 10.73 -12.42 -10.30
N ARG A 300 10.86 -13.59 -10.93
CA ARG A 300 9.86 -14.13 -11.87
C ARG A 300 8.47 -14.36 -11.30
N HIS A 301 8.35 -14.54 -9.99
CA HIS A 301 7.09 -14.76 -9.31
C HIS A 301 6.36 -13.45 -8.97
N LEU A 302 7.07 -12.31 -9.00
CA LEU A 302 6.50 -10.99 -8.72
C LEU A 302 5.61 -10.52 -9.87
N PRO A 303 4.65 -9.63 -9.58
CA PRO A 303 3.84 -8.99 -10.63
C PRO A 303 4.71 -8.26 -11.65
N ARG A 304 4.35 -8.35 -12.93
CA ARG A 304 5.09 -7.70 -14.04
C ARG A 304 5.27 -6.19 -13.82
N SER A 305 4.32 -5.50 -13.20
CA SER A 305 4.43 -4.07 -12.86
C SER A 305 5.59 -3.77 -11.94
N VAL A 306 5.86 -4.64 -10.96
CA VAL A 306 7.00 -4.50 -10.03
C VAL A 306 8.31 -4.76 -10.75
N ILE A 307 8.37 -5.82 -11.57
CA ILE A 307 9.57 -6.18 -12.34
C ILE A 307 9.93 -5.06 -13.34
N LYS A 308 8.95 -4.54 -14.09
CA LYS A 308 9.18 -3.50 -15.10
C LYS A 308 9.63 -2.17 -14.50
N HIS A 309 9.14 -1.82 -13.33
CA HIS A 309 9.55 -0.58 -12.63
C HIS A 309 11.03 -0.64 -12.23
N GLY A 310 11.52 -1.79 -11.77
CA GLY A 310 12.94 -1.99 -11.46
C GLY A 310 13.87 -1.98 -12.69
N ILE A 311 13.34 -2.29 -13.87
CA ILE A 311 14.11 -2.27 -15.14
C ILE A 311 14.14 -0.86 -15.77
N ILE A 312 13.08 -0.06 -15.57
CA ILE A 312 12.94 1.29 -16.16
C ILE A 312 13.45 2.38 -15.20
N GLY A 313 13.59 2.09 -13.91
CA GLY A 313 13.86 3.08 -12.85
C GLY A 313 15.31 3.54 -12.69
N GLU A 314 16.28 2.89 -13.34
CA GLU A 314 17.70 3.27 -13.25
C GLU A 314 18.15 3.96 -14.53
N ASP A 315 18.21 5.26 -14.61
CA ASP A 315 18.78 6.12 -15.66
C ASP A 315 17.82 6.89 -16.58
N ILE A 316 16.78 7.50 -16.03
CA ILE A 316 16.16 8.60 -16.77
C ILE A 316 16.56 9.92 -16.10
N ASP A 317 17.72 10.44 -16.49
CA ASP A 317 18.03 11.86 -16.29
C ASP A 317 16.90 12.70 -16.88
N VAL A 318 16.31 13.58 -16.06
CA VAL A 318 15.25 14.49 -16.53
C VAL A 318 15.87 15.41 -17.58
N PRO A 319 15.42 15.33 -18.85
CA PRO A 319 16.02 16.11 -19.94
C PRO A 319 15.91 17.60 -19.67
N ARG A 320 17.00 18.32 -19.81
CA ARG A 320 17.09 19.77 -19.58
C ARG A 320 16.76 20.57 -20.84
N THR A 321 16.75 19.92 -21.99
CA THR A 321 16.47 20.54 -23.27
C THR A 321 15.38 19.80 -24.04
N ASN A 322 14.66 20.52 -24.90
CA ASN A 322 13.62 19.90 -25.76
C ASN A 322 14.19 18.81 -26.67
N ARG A 323 15.46 18.95 -27.12
CA ARG A 323 16.13 17.96 -27.96
C ARG A 323 16.33 16.65 -27.17
N GLU A 324 16.87 16.73 -25.96
CA GLU A 324 17.03 15.56 -25.08
C GLU A 324 15.68 14.92 -24.74
N PHE A 325 14.66 15.73 -24.52
CA PHE A 325 13.28 15.23 -24.28
C PHE A 325 12.74 14.45 -25.46
N LEU A 326 12.94 14.94 -26.69
CA LEU A 326 12.48 14.26 -27.90
C LEU A 326 13.27 12.96 -28.16
N GLU A 327 14.58 12.95 -27.89
CA GLU A 327 15.43 11.77 -28.01
C GLU A 327 15.05 10.71 -26.94
N LEU A 328 14.82 11.11 -25.68
CA LEU A 328 14.35 10.26 -24.63
C LEU A 328 12.96 9.64 -24.94
N LYS A 329 12.03 10.48 -25.41
CA LYS A 329 10.69 10.05 -25.83
C LYS A 329 10.75 9.05 -26.98
N ARG A 330 11.65 9.23 -27.95
CA ARG A 330 11.88 8.29 -29.05
C ARG A 330 12.44 6.96 -28.55
N ARG A 331 13.44 7.01 -27.63
CA ARG A 331 14.04 5.84 -27.00
C ARG A 331 13.03 5.03 -26.20
N LEU A 332 12.25 5.68 -25.32
CA LEU A 332 11.23 5.03 -24.51
C LEU A 332 10.11 4.40 -25.36
N ARG A 333 9.67 5.10 -26.42
CA ARG A 333 8.70 4.53 -27.37
C ARG A 333 9.27 3.31 -28.10
N ALA A 334 10.51 3.38 -28.55
CA ALA A 334 11.16 2.26 -29.22
C ALA A 334 11.33 1.04 -28.29
N GLN A 335 11.67 1.26 -27.02
CA GLN A 335 11.78 0.19 -26.04
C GLN A 335 10.43 -0.45 -25.72
N ALA A 336 9.40 0.37 -25.47
CA ALA A 336 8.05 -0.13 -25.19
C ALA A 336 7.45 -0.90 -26.36
N VAL A 337 7.67 -0.42 -27.59
CA VAL A 337 7.21 -1.11 -28.83
C VAL A 337 7.98 -2.40 -29.03
N ALA A 338 9.31 -2.40 -28.82
CA ALA A 338 10.14 -3.59 -28.97
C ALA A 338 9.74 -4.71 -27.98
N GLU A 339 9.42 -4.34 -26.75
CA GLU A 339 8.98 -5.30 -25.73
C GLU A 339 7.61 -5.90 -26.08
N LEU A 340 6.67 -5.05 -26.52
CA LEU A 340 5.35 -5.49 -26.96
C LEU A 340 5.43 -6.40 -28.20
N GLU A 341 6.27 -6.04 -29.17
CA GLU A 341 6.53 -6.86 -30.36
C GLU A 341 7.11 -8.24 -29.97
N ARG A 342 8.05 -8.27 -29.02
CA ARG A 342 8.65 -9.50 -28.52
C ARG A 342 7.62 -10.40 -27.84
N GLU A 343 6.80 -9.85 -26.94
CA GLU A 343 5.74 -10.60 -26.27
C GLU A 343 4.71 -11.13 -27.26
N PHE A 344 4.30 -10.30 -28.21
CA PHE A 344 3.36 -10.68 -29.26
C PHE A 344 3.86 -11.87 -30.10
N VAL A 345 5.13 -11.84 -30.52
CA VAL A 345 5.75 -12.93 -31.29
C VAL A 345 5.85 -14.21 -30.45
N LEU A 346 6.26 -14.11 -29.19
CA LEU A 346 6.37 -15.27 -28.30
C LEU A 346 5.00 -15.92 -28.03
N GLU A 347 3.98 -15.11 -27.76
CA GLU A 347 2.63 -15.62 -27.51
C GLU A 347 2.02 -16.29 -28.75
N ALA A 348 2.25 -15.71 -29.95
CA ALA A 348 1.82 -16.31 -31.20
C ALA A 348 2.52 -17.66 -31.45
N LEU A 349 3.83 -17.76 -31.19
CA LEU A 349 4.59 -18.99 -31.32
C LEU A 349 4.12 -20.06 -30.30
N GLN A 350 3.92 -19.69 -29.05
CA GLN A 350 3.43 -20.62 -28.01
C GLN A 350 2.06 -21.20 -28.35
N ARG A 351 1.11 -20.35 -28.77
CA ARG A 351 -0.24 -20.78 -29.17
C ARG A 351 -0.22 -21.76 -30.37
N ASN A 352 0.78 -21.64 -31.24
CA ASN A 352 0.90 -22.44 -32.46
C ASN A 352 1.98 -23.52 -32.40
N GLY A 353 2.42 -23.94 -31.19
CA GLY A 353 3.40 -25.00 -30.99
C GLY A 353 4.75 -24.72 -31.66
N TRP A 354 5.19 -23.45 -31.65
CA TRP A 354 6.43 -22.97 -32.27
C TRP A 354 6.50 -23.09 -33.79
N ASN A 355 5.38 -23.38 -34.47
CA ASN A 355 5.30 -23.39 -35.90
C ASN A 355 5.16 -21.98 -36.48
N VAL A 356 6.23 -21.48 -37.07
CA VAL A 356 6.34 -20.11 -37.59
C VAL A 356 5.29 -19.77 -38.65
N THR A 357 4.96 -20.74 -39.51
CA THR A 357 3.98 -20.51 -40.59
C THR A 357 2.57 -20.41 -40.04
N ARG A 358 2.21 -21.25 -39.07
CA ARG A 358 0.92 -21.21 -38.41
C ARG A 358 0.80 -19.96 -37.54
N ALA A 359 1.84 -19.62 -36.79
CA ALA A 359 1.85 -18.40 -35.94
C ALA A 359 1.67 -17.12 -36.76
N ALA A 360 2.38 -16.99 -37.88
CA ALA A 360 2.25 -15.86 -38.78
C ALA A 360 0.82 -15.73 -39.35
N HIS A 361 0.24 -16.85 -39.76
CA HIS A 361 -1.14 -16.89 -40.27
C HIS A 361 -2.17 -16.55 -39.18
N ASP A 362 -2.01 -17.07 -37.98
CA ASP A 362 -2.88 -16.86 -36.82
C ASP A 362 -2.99 -15.38 -36.43
N VAL A 363 -1.86 -14.65 -36.50
CA VAL A 363 -1.81 -13.21 -36.18
C VAL A 363 -2.00 -12.29 -37.40
N GLY A 364 -2.29 -12.84 -38.57
CA GLY A 364 -2.56 -12.05 -39.78
C GLY A 364 -1.34 -11.34 -40.37
N ILE A 365 -0.10 -11.80 -40.08
CA ILE A 365 1.16 -11.25 -40.59
C ILE A 365 1.75 -12.19 -41.64
N GLN A 366 2.25 -11.62 -42.73
CA GLN A 366 2.99 -12.43 -43.74
C GLN A 366 4.22 -13.09 -43.10
N ARG A 367 4.47 -14.36 -43.41
CA ARG A 367 5.58 -15.15 -42.86
C ARG A 367 6.95 -14.45 -42.93
N PRO A 368 7.36 -13.76 -44.03
CA PRO A 368 8.63 -13.04 -44.06
C PRO A 368 8.71 -11.90 -43.02
N ASN A 369 7.60 -11.18 -42.81
CA ASN A 369 7.53 -10.08 -41.85
C ASN A 369 7.55 -10.61 -40.39
N PHE A 370 6.88 -11.72 -40.14
CA PHE A 370 6.92 -12.39 -38.83
C PHE A 370 8.33 -12.92 -38.54
N GLN A 371 9.02 -13.51 -39.49
CA GLN A 371 10.42 -13.92 -39.34
C GLN A 371 11.39 -12.73 -39.15
N ALA A 372 11.08 -11.57 -39.76
CA ALA A 372 11.86 -10.36 -39.54
C ALA A 372 11.69 -9.83 -38.09
N LEU A 373 10.46 -9.90 -37.54
CA LEU A 373 10.20 -9.59 -36.13
C LEU A 373 10.92 -10.55 -35.20
N MET A 374 10.87 -11.85 -35.46
CA MET A 374 11.61 -12.86 -34.68
C MET A 374 13.11 -12.56 -34.65
N ARG A 375 13.73 -12.29 -35.80
CA ARG A 375 15.16 -11.95 -35.90
C ARG A 375 15.50 -10.66 -35.15
N ARG A 376 14.65 -9.62 -35.24
CA ARG A 376 14.82 -8.34 -34.53
C ARG A 376 14.89 -8.54 -33.01
N HIS A 377 14.13 -9.50 -32.48
CA HIS A 377 14.05 -9.77 -31.05
C HIS A 377 14.86 -10.99 -30.59
N GLY A 378 15.73 -11.54 -31.46
CA GLY A 378 16.58 -12.68 -31.10
C GLY A 378 15.80 -13.96 -30.77
N ILE A 379 14.59 -14.12 -31.32
CA ILE A 379 13.76 -15.30 -31.11
C ILE A 379 14.08 -16.31 -32.19
N HIS A 380 14.60 -17.47 -31.80
CA HIS A 380 14.88 -18.58 -32.71
C HIS A 380 13.81 -19.65 -32.51
N ALA A 381 13.15 -20.06 -33.58
CA ALA A 381 12.36 -21.28 -33.53
C ALA A 381 13.36 -22.43 -33.45
N ALA A 382 13.26 -23.28 -32.42
CA ALA A 382 13.98 -24.54 -32.44
C ALA A 382 13.54 -25.28 -33.70
N ALA A 383 14.52 -25.70 -34.50
CA ALA A 383 14.27 -26.53 -35.67
C ALA A 383 13.67 -27.86 -35.19
N HIS A 384 12.35 -27.96 -35.23
CA HIS A 384 11.69 -29.23 -35.36
C HIS A 384 11.56 -29.44 -36.87
N ASP A 385 12.53 -30.18 -37.42
CA ASP A 385 12.38 -30.89 -38.66
C ASP A 385 11.19 -31.88 -38.51
N ASP A 386 10.17 -31.65 -39.29
CA ASP A 386 9.34 -32.47 -40.16
C ASP A 386 8.01 -31.79 -40.48
#